data_39da00dadf14bb530c3be5a7599d32f2
#
_entry.id   39da00dadf14bb530c3be5a7599d32f2
#
_cell.length_a   1.000
_cell.length_b   1.000
_cell.length_c   1.000
_cell.angle_alpha   90.00
_cell.angle_beta   90.00
_cell.angle_gamma   90.00
#
_symmetry.space_group_name_H-M   'P 1'
#
loop_
_entity.id
_entity.type
_entity.pdbx_description
1 polymer ?
#
loop_
_entity_poly.entity_id
_entity_poly.type
_entity_poly.pdbx_seq_one_letter_code
_entity_poly.pdbx_strand_id
1 'polypeptide(L)'
;MSMRLPAAERREQLLMVALDVFGRKGYHETSMNDVADAAGITKPVLYQHFESKRELYLALIDEAGNRMISSFAHLGRTATGRARTEQGFLAYFQWVHDDNDSFQLLFGSGSRRDPEFSEASGRFTSMVADVIEPLINADIDSEHRRTLAHALVGLAEGVSRRLIRLGNDFDPKVVARQVSDLAWAGLRSAHRD
;
A
#
# COMPACT_ATOMS: atom_id res chain seq x y z
N MET A 1 -18.47 30.82 13.30
CA MET A 1 -17.12 30.71 13.90
C MET A 1 -16.52 29.39 13.40
N SER A 2 -15.52 29.44 12.53
CA SER A 2 -14.83 28.23 12.06
C SER A 2 -13.96 27.73 13.23
N MET A 3 -14.29 26.58 13.77
CA MET A 3 -13.53 25.91 14.84
C MET A 3 -12.16 25.53 14.26
N ARG A 4 -11.09 26.12 14.80
CA ARG A 4 -9.71 25.87 14.35
C ARG A 4 -9.37 24.42 14.71
N LEU A 5 -9.25 23.54 13.71
CA LEU A 5 -8.84 22.14 13.91
C LEU A 5 -7.49 22.06 14.62
N PRO A 6 -7.29 21.10 15.52
CA PRO A 6 -5.98 20.78 16.07
C PRO A 6 -4.95 20.54 14.95
N ALA A 7 -3.66 20.83 15.21
CA ALA A 7 -2.63 20.74 14.19
C ALA A 7 -2.50 19.33 13.57
N ALA A 8 -2.67 18.28 14.37
CA ALA A 8 -2.65 16.88 13.91
C ALA A 8 -3.79 16.59 12.93
N GLU A 9 -5.04 16.94 13.29
CA GLU A 9 -6.21 16.76 12.44
C GLU A 9 -6.11 17.55 11.13
N ARG A 10 -5.55 18.76 11.22
CA ARG A 10 -5.28 19.58 10.02
C ARG A 10 -4.25 18.91 9.12
N ARG A 11 -3.20 18.33 9.68
CA ARG A 11 -2.18 17.61 8.90
C ARG A 11 -2.77 16.40 8.18
N GLU A 12 -3.60 15.61 8.83
CA GLU A 12 -4.32 14.47 8.22
C GLU A 12 -5.24 14.93 7.08
N GLN A 13 -6.00 15.99 7.29
CA GLN A 13 -6.85 16.57 6.25
C GLN A 13 -6.04 17.01 5.03
N LEU A 14 -4.87 17.63 5.24
CA LEU A 14 -3.99 18.05 4.16
C LEU A 14 -3.40 16.85 3.41
N LEU A 15 -3.07 15.76 4.10
CA LEU A 15 -2.60 14.53 3.47
C LEU A 15 -3.69 13.91 2.59
N MET A 16 -4.95 13.84 3.04
CA MET A 16 -6.05 13.32 2.23
C MET A 16 -6.26 14.12 0.94
N VAL A 17 -6.26 15.46 1.03
CA VAL A 17 -6.38 16.33 -0.14
C VAL A 17 -5.19 16.18 -1.07
N ALA A 18 -3.98 16.12 -0.52
CA ALA A 18 -2.76 15.96 -1.30
C ALA A 18 -2.73 14.62 -2.03
N LEU A 19 -3.18 13.52 -1.40
CA LEU A 19 -3.27 12.19 -2.02
C LEU A 19 -4.09 12.24 -3.31
N ASP A 20 -5.28 12.84 -3.28
CA ASP A 20 -6.15 13.01 -4.45
C ASP A 20 -5.49 13.86 -5.55
N VAL A 21 -4.82 14.97 -5.18
CA VAL A 21 -4.12 15.82 -6.16
C VAL A 21 -2.94 15.10 -6.81
N PHE A 22 -2.11 14.42 -6.02
CA PHE A 22 -0.99 13.64 -6.54
C PHE A 22 -1.44 12.40 -7.31
N GLY A 23 -2.52 11.74 -6.90
CA GLY A 23 -3.10 10.59 -7.61
C GLY A 23 -3.53 10.97 -9.03
N ARG A 24 -4.15 12.14 -9.19
CA ARG A 24 -4.61 12.62 -10.50
C ARG A 24 -3.51 13.18 -11.40
N LYS A 25 -2.57 13.96 -10.87
CA LYS A 25 -1.55 14.66 -11.66
C LYS A 25 -0.18 13.97 -11.68
N GLY A 26 0.10 13.12 -10.70
CA GLY A 26 1.43 12.56 -10.46
C GLY A 26 2.37 13.55 -9.75
N TYR A 27 3.51 13.05 -9.26
CA TYR A 27 4.47 13.85 -8.50
C TYR A 27 5.00 15.05 -9.27
N HIS A 28 5.44 14.87 -10.52
CA HIS A 28 6.14 15.92 -11.27
C HIS A 28 5.23 17.09 -11.62
N GLU A 29 4.01 16.83 -12.05
CA GLU A 29 3.04 17.83 -12.50
C GLU A 29 2.29 18.52 -11.35
N THR A 30 2.38 18.00 -10.12
CA THR A 30 1.77 18.62 -8.95
C THR A 30 2.68 19.67 -8.35
N SER A 31 2.14 20.85 -8.02
CA SER A 31 2.80 21.89 -7.25
C SER A 31 2.22 22.05 -5.85
N MET A 32 2.96 22.69 -4.94
CA MET A 32 2.43 23.06 -3.61
C MET A 32 1.24 24.02 -3.70
N ASN A 33 1.14 24.82 -4.77
CA ASN A 33 -0.04 25.65 -5.00
C ASN A 33 -1.28 24.81 -5.31
N ASP A 34 -1.17 23.77 -6.17
CA ASP A 34 -2.29 22.90 -6.50
C ASP A 34 -2.88 22.24 -5.24
N VAL A 35 -2.00 21.82 -4.32
CA VAL A 35 -2.43 21.22 -3.05
C VAL A 35 -3.08 22.28 -2.13
N ALA A 36 -2.49 23.47 -2.01
CA ALA A 36 -3.03 24.53 -1.18
C ALA A 36 -4.41 25.00 -1.69
N ASP A 37 -4.57 25.16 -3.00
CA ASP A 37 -5.82 25.55 -3.65
C ASP A 37 -6.89 24.47 -3.44
N ALA A 38 -6.56 23.20 -3.64
CA ALA A 38 -7.47 22.08 -3.39
C ALA A 38 -7.90 21.95 -1.92
N ALA A 39 -7.00 22.26 -0.98
CA ALA A 39 -7.27 22.27 0.44
C ALA A 39 -8.00 23.54 0.94
N GLY A 40 -8.22 24.54 0.08
CA GLY A 40 -8.84 25.83 0.45
C GLY A 40 -8.01 26.64 1.45
N ILE A 41 -6.68 26.52 1.41
CA ILE A 41 -5.74 27.24 2.28
C ILE A 41 -4.72 28.05 1.46
N THR A 42 -4.00 28.93 2.13
CA THR A 42 -2.89 29.64 1.49
C THR A 42 -1.61 28.80 1.50
N LYS A 43 -0.75 29.02 0.48
CA LYS A 43 0.55 28.35 0.37
C LYS A 43 1.41 28.46 1.66
N PRO A 44 1.53 29.63 2.33
CA PRO A 44 2.24 29.72 3.60
C PRO A 44 1.69 28.81 4.70
N VAL A 45 0.38 28.58 4.75
CA VAL A 45 -0.25 27.67 5.71
C VAL A 45 0.15 26.22 5.42
N LEU A 46 0.20 25.81 4.13
CA LEU A 46 0.68 24.47 3.76
C LEU A 46 2.15 24.27 4.16
N TYR A 47 2.99 25.30 3.96
CA TYR A 47 4.41 25.24 4.35
C TYR A 47 4.66 25.22 5.87
N GLN A 48 3.68 25.57 6.69
CA GLN A 48 3.75 25.34 8.16
C GLN A 48 3.65 23.87 8.54
N HIS A 49 3.11 23.03 7.65
CA HIS A 49 2.93 21.58 7.88
C HIS A 49 3.94 20.73 7.13
N PHE A 50 4.42 21.18 5.98
CA PHE A 50 5.35 20.45 5.11
C PHE A 50 6.35 21.42 4.48
N GLU A 51 7.63 21.27 4.77
CA GLU A 51 8.70 22.19 4.32
C GLU A 51 8.90 22.18 2.79
N SER A 52 8.50 21.06 2.13
CA SER A 52 8.65 20.90 0.68
C SER A 52 7.62 19.95 0.08
N LYS A 53 7.47 20.00 -1.25
CA LYS A 53 6.68 19.01 -2.01
C LYS A 53 7.19 17.58 -1.77
N ARG A 54 8.51 17.43 -1.64
CA ARG A 54 9.16 16.14 -1.41
C ARG A 54 8.77 15.57 -0.04
N GLU A 55 8.86 16.37 1.00
CA GLU A 55 8.44 15.98 2.35
C GLU A 55 6.96 15.60 2.40
N LEU A 56 6.11 16.43 1.78
CA LEU A 56 4.68 16.11 1.68
C LEU A 56 4.44 14.75 0.98
N TYR A 57 5.18 14.48 -0.10
CA TYR A 57 5.03 13.23 -0.84
C TYR A 57 5.53 12.02 -0.05
N LEU A 58 6.65 12.15 0.68
CA LEU A 58 7.14 11.11 1.60
C LEU A 58 6.14 10.83 2.72
N ALA A 59 5.53 11.87 3.29
CA ALA A 59 4.50 11.72 4.30
C ALA A 59 3.24 11.02 3.74
N LEU A 60 2.91 11.23 2.46
CA LEU A 60 1.84 10.47 1.80
C LEU A 60 2.20 8.99 1.60
N ILE A 61 3.45 8.68 1.23
CA ILE A 61 3.93 7.30 1.13
C ILE A 61 3.81 6.61 2.49
N ASP A 62 4.21 7.27 3.58
CA ASP A 62 4.10 6.74 4.94
C ASP A 62 2.63 6.48 5.33
N GLU A 63 1.73 7.42 5.05
CA GLU A 63 0.30 7.28 5.34
C GLU A 63 -0.32 6.12 4.53
N ALA A 64 -0.05 6.06 3.22
CA ALA A 64 -0.54 5.01 2.34
C ALA A 64 -0.02 3.62 2.77
N GLY A 65 1.26 3.54 3.15
CA GLY A 65 1.86 2.31 3.66
C GLY A 65 1.25 1.84 4.97
N ASN A 66 0.98 2.77 5.91
CA ASN A 66 0.31 2.46 7.17
C ASN A 66 -1.12 1.95 6.95
N ARG A 67 -1.87 2.51 6.00
CA ARG A 67 -3.20 1.99 5.62
C ARG A 67 -3.12 0.59 5.05
N MET A 68 -2.16 0.34 4.15
CA MET A 68 -1.91 -0.99 3.61
C MET A 68 -1.64 -2.00 4.73
N ILE A 69 -0.72 -1.70 5.67
CA ILE A 69 -0.38 -2.58 6.79
C ILE A 69 -1.60 -2.80 7.69
N SER A 70 -2.38 -1.76 7.96
CA SER A 70 -3.58 -1.84 8.79
C SER A 70 -4.64 -2.79 8.21
N SER A 71 -4.70 -2.94 6.88
CA SER A 71 -5.60 -3.90 6.23
C SER A 71 -5.32 -5.35 6.61
N PHE A 72 -4.09 -5.65 7.06
CA PHE A 72 -3.66 -6.97 7.52
C PHE A 72 -3.81 -7.20 9.03
N ALA A 73 -4.25 -6.23 9.81
CA ALA A 73 -4.31 -6.31 11.28
C ALA A 73 -5.14 -7.48 11.84
N HIS A 74 -6.05 -8.01 11.03
CA HIS A 74 -6.92 -9.14 11.40
C HIS A 74 -6.47 -10.49 10.83
N LEU A 75 -5.37 -10.53 10.07
CA LEU A 75 -4.85 -11.77 9.52
C LEU A 75 -4.34 -12.72 10.61
N GLY A 76 -4.66 -13.99 10.45
CA GLY A 76 -4.09 -15.04 11.29
C GLY A 76 -4.80 -15.34 12.61
N ARG A 77 -5.84 -14.58 12.99
CA ARG A 77 -6.50 -14.78 14.30
C ARG A 77 -7.38 -16.03 14.37
N THR A 78 -7.97 -16.46 13.26
CA THR A 78 -8.95 -17.58 13.27
C THR A 78 -8.76 -18.60 12.16
N ALA A 79 -8.19 -18.22 11.01
CA ALA A 79 -8.03 -19.10 9.86
C ALA A 79 -6.64 -19.76 9.82
N THR A 80 -6.55 -20.96 9.20
CA THR A 80 -5.31 -21.70 8.99
C THR A 80 -5.18 -22.16 7.55
N GLY A 81 -3.96 -22.46 7.11
CA GLY A 81 -3.69 -23.05 5.79
C GLY A 81 -4.27 -22.20 4.64
N ARG A 82 -4.97 -22.87 3.72
CA ARG A 82 -5.55 -22.24 2.52
C ARG A 82 -6.47 -21.06 2.84
N ALA A 83 -7.31 -21.19 3.87
CA ALA A 83 -8.24 -20.12 4.23
C ALA A 83 -7.49 -18.85 4.68
N ARG A 84 -6.37 -18.97 5.38
CA ARG A 84 -5.51 -17.85 5.76
C ARG A 84 -4.89 -17.18 4.54
N THR A 85 -4.38 -17.99 3.59
CA THR A 85 -3.81 -17.48 2.35
C THR A 85 -4.84 -16.67 1.54
N GLU A 86 -6.07 -17.21 1.42
CA GLU A 86 -7.17 -16.52 0.74
C GLU A 86 -7.56 -15.21 1.45
N GLN A 87 -7.66 -15.22 2.78
CA GLN A 87 -7.95 -14.01 3.55
C GLN A 87 -6.87 -12.95 3.40
N GLY A 88 -5.58 -13.33 3.34
CA GLY A 88 -4.48 -12.41 3.10
C GLY A 88 -4.59 -11.71 1.74
N PHE A 89 -4.80 -12.47 0.69
CA PHE A 89 -5.02 -11.89 -0.65
C PHE A 89 -6.30 -11.07 -0.73
N LEU A 90 -7.39 -11.50 -0.06
CA LEU A 90 -8.62 -10.74 -0.01
C LEU A 90 -8.41 -9.37 0.66
N ALA A 91 -7.74 -9.32 1.81
CA ALA A 91 -7.45 -8.06 2.49
C ALA A 91 -6.62 -7.12 1.60
N TYR A 92 -5.61 -7.65 0.90
CA TYR A 92 -4.80 -6.86 -0.02
C TYR A 92 -5.59 -6.35 -1.23
N PHE A 93 -6.33 -7.21 -1.95
CA PHE A 93 -7.09 -6.79 -3.13
C PHE A 93 -8.27 -5.89 -2.77
N GLN A 94 -8.87 -6.07 -1.59
CA GLN A 94 -9.88 -5.15 -1.08
C GLN A 94 -9.29 -3.76 -0.85
N TRP A 95 -8.12 -3.68 -0.19
CA TRP A 95 -7.42 -2.41 -0.01
C TRP A 95 -7.07 -1.75 -1.37
N VAL A 96 -6.54 -2.51 -2.34
CA VAL A 96 -6.23 -1.99 -3.68
C VAL A 96 -7.47 -1.44 -4.38
N HIS A 97 -8.61 -2.13 -4.25
CA HIS A 97 -9.88 -1.72 -4.85
C HIS A 97 -10.43 -0.45 -4.21
N ASP A 98 -10.41 -0.38 -2.88
CA ASP A 98 -11.02 0.69 -2.10
C ASP A 98 -10.12 1.94 -1.99
N ASP A 99 -8.79 1.78 -2.03
CA ASP A 99 -7.79 2.85 -1.91
C ASP A 99 -6.76 2.79 -3.04
N ASN A 100 -7.26 2.82 -4.28
CA ASN A 100 -6.43 2.77 -5.48
C ASN A 100 -5.38 3.89 -5.54
N ASP A 101 -5.69 5.08 -5.02
CA ASP A 101 -4.76 6.22 -5.02
C ASP A 101 -3.55 5.93 -4.13
N SER A 102 -3.73 5.33 -2.96
CA SER A 102 -2.63 4.85 -2.12
C SER A 102 -1.80 3.77 -2.82
N PHE A 103 -2.43 2.83 -3.54
CA PHE A 103 -1.70 1.84 -4.32
C PHE A 103 -0.87 2.49 -5.43
N GLN A 104 -1.44 3.44 -6.18
CA GLN A 104 -0.73 4.17 -7.23
C GLN A 104 0.42 5.00 -6.67
N LEU A 105 0.24 5.60 -5.50
CA LEU A 105 1.27 6.36 -4.81
C LEU A 105 2.45 5.47 -4.43
N LEU A 106 2.20 4.29 -3.85
CA LEU A 106 3.25 3.36 -3.41
C LEU A 106 3.94 2.65 -4.58
N PHE A 107 3.18 2.17 -5.56
CA PHE A 107 3.66 1.22 -6.57
C PHE A 107 3.60 1.74 -8.00
N GLY A 108 3.12 2.97 -8.19
CA GLY A 108 3.04 3.61 -9.50
C GLY A 108 4.40 4.04 -10.06
N SER A 109 4.38 4.58 -11.27
CA SER A 109 5.61 4.98 -11.97
C SER A 109 6.34 6.16 -11.30
N GLY A 110 5.62 7.00 -10.55
CA GLY A 110 6.20 8.14 -9.82
C GLY A 110 7.16 7.71 -8.74
N SER A 111 6.71 6.80 -7.87
CA SER A 111 7.54 6.30 -6.75
C SER A 111 8.72 5.44 -7.22
N ARG A 112 8.57 4.69 -8.31
CA ARG A 112 9.65 3.82 -8.81
C ARG A 112 10.79 4.55 -9.51
N ARG A 113 10.59 5.78 -9.99
CA ARG A 113 11.61 6.55 -10.70
C ARG A 113 12.55 7.32 -9.78
N ASP A 114 12.10 7.64 -8.59
CA ASP A 114 12.89 8.33 -7.57
C ASP A 114 13.40 7.32 -6.55
N PRO A 115 14.73 7.22 -6.33
CA PRO A 115 15.31 6.22 -5.43
C PRO A 115 14.76 6.31 -4.01
N GLU A 116 14.59 7.51 -3.45
CA GLU A 116 14.11 7.71 -2.08
C GLU A 116 12.65 7.30 -1.94
N PHE A 117 11.80 7.62 -2.94
CA PHE A 117 10.41 7.18 -2.94
C PHE A 117 10.29 5.67 -3.10
N SER A 118 11.16 5.08 -3.95
CA SER A 118 11.22 3.63 -4.13
C SER A 118 11.64 2.92 -2.85
N GLU A 119 12.63 3.45 -2.13
CA GLU A 119 13.07 2.94 -0.84
C GLU A 119 11.97 3.07 0.22
N ALA A 120 11.33 4.25 0.30
CA ALA A 120 10.21 4.49 1.21
C ALA A 120 9.08 3.49 0.99
N SER A 121 8.67 3.28 -0.27
CA SER A 121 7.63 2.30 -0.61
C SER A 121 8.08 0.85 -0.33
N GLY A 122 9.34 0.52 -0.62
CA GLY A 122 9.95 -0.79 -0.38
C GLY A 122 9.95 -1.19 1.09
N ARG A 123 10.08 -0.23 2.02
CA ARG A 123 9.96 -0.52 3.46
C ARG A 123 8.61 -1.14 3.82
N PHE A 124 7.51 -0.63 3.27
CA PHE A 124 6.17 -1.17 3.53
C PHE A 124 5.97 -2.54 2.90
N THR A 125 6.53 -2.79 1.71
CA THR A 125 6.55 -4.13 1.10
C THR A 125 7.25 -5.14 2.03
N SER A 126 8.39 -4.77 2.59
CA SER A 126 9.13 -5.61 3.54
C SER A 126 8.35 -5.81 4.85
N MET A 127 7.73 -4.77 5.40
CA MET A 127 6.90 -4.89 6.60
C MET A 127 5.72 -5.85 6.40
N VAL A 128 5.08 -5.84 5.23
CA VAL A 128 4.03 -6.83 4.91
C VAL A 128 4.60 -8.23 4.83
N ALA A 129 5.77 -8.41 4.21
CA ALA A 129 6.45 -9.70 4.16
C ALA A 129 6.79 -10.22 5.58
N ASP A 130 7.26 -9.34 6.47
CA ASP A 130 7.54 -9.67 7.88
C ASP A 130 6.28 -10.11 8.65
N VAL A 131 5.10 -9.57 8.32
CA VAL A 131 3.81 -10.02 8.89
C VAL A 131 3.41 -11.39 8.34
N ILE A 132 3.71 -11.67 7.07
CA ILE A 132 3.34 -12.92 6.39
C ILE A 132 4.29 -14.06 6.75
N GLU A 133 5.60 -13.81 6.89
CA GLU A 133 6.64 -14.82 7.11
C GLU A 133 6.27 -15.83 8.22
N PRO A 134 5.90 -15.43 9.46
CA PRO A 134 5.57 -16.36 10.53
C PRO A 134 4.27 -17.14 10.30
N LEU A 135 3.45 -16.73 9.32
CA LEU A 135 2.20 -17.39 8.96
C LEU A 135 2.42 -18.53 7.95
N ILE A 136 3.59 -18.61 7.32
CA ILE A 136 3.96 -19.69 6.39
C ILE A 136 4.35 -20.91 7.21
N ASN A 137 3.44 -21.87 7.27
CA ASN A 137 3.66 -23.14 7.97
C ASN A 137 4.18 -24.19 6.99
N ALA A 138 5.48 -24.17 6.73
CA ALA A 138 6.20 -25.14 5.91
C ALA A 138 7.50 -25.57 6.60
N ASP A 139 7.95 -26.80 6.37
CA ASP A 139 9.23 -27.32 6.89
C ASP A 139 10.39 -26.84 6.02
N ILE A 140 10.73 -25.56 6.19
CA ILE A 140 11.77 -24.82 5.47
C ILE A 140 12.54 -23.94 6.45
N ASP A 141 13.75 -23.51 6.09
CA ASP A 141 14.51 -22.59 6.89
C ASP A 141 13.93 -21.14 6.85
N SER A 142 14.47 -20.26 7.67
CA SER A 142 13.99 -18.87 7.79
C SER A 142 14.20 -18.04 6.53
N GLU A 143 15.30 -18.22 5.82
CA GLU A 143 15.60 -17.48 4.60
C GLU A 143 14.68 -17.90 3.46
N HIS A 144 14.43 -19.20 3.31
CA HIS A 144 13.47 -19.73 2.35
C HIS A 144 12.05 -19.18 2.67
N ARG A 145 11.65 -19.17 3.96
CA ARG A 145 10.35 -18.63 4.39
C ARG A 145 10.21 -17.13 4.07
N ARG A 146 11.26 -16.36 4.32
CA ARG A 146 11.32 -14.93 3.97
C ARG A 146 11.20 -14.72 2.46
N THR A 147 11.90 -15.52 1.66
CA THR A 147 11.81 -15.49 0.20
C THR A 147 10.37 -15.73 -0.28
N LEU A 148 9.68 -16.75 0.30
CA LEU A 148 8.28 -17.02 -0.03
C LEU A 148 7.34 -15.88 0.39
N ALA A 149 7.57 -15.24 1.53
CA ALA A 149 6.79 -14.10 1.96
C ALA A 149 6.89 -12.94 0.97
N HIS A 150 8.10 -12.59 0.54
CA HIS A 150 8.31 -11.57 -0.51
C HIS A 150 7.71 -11.99 -1.86
N ALA A 151 7.77 -13.26 -2.23
CA ALA A 151 7.16 -13.75 -3.45
C ALA A 151 5.63 -13.59 -3.43
N LEU A 152 4.97 -13.87 -2.29
CA LEU A 152 3.52 -13.67 -2.12
C LEU A 152 3.13 -12.19 -2.27
N VAL A 153 3.91 -11.27 -1.68
CA VAL A 153 3.69 -9.82 -1.83
C VAL A 153 3.87 -9.40 -3.28
N GLY A 154 4.96 -9.86 -3.93
CA GLY A 154 5.22 -9.56 -5.35
C GLY A 154 4.15 -10.10 -6.30
N LEU A 155 3.58 -11.27 -6.00
CA LEU A 155 2.46 -11.86 -6.74
C LEU A 155 1.22 -10.95 -6.66
N ALA A 156 0.85 -10.52 -5.45
CA ALA A 156 -0.28 -9.62 -5.24
C ALA A 156 -0.08 -8.27 -5.95
N GLU A 157 1.10 -7.67 -5.81
CA GLU A 157 1.45 -6.39 -6.45
C GLU A 157 1.41 -6.49 -7.99
N GLY A 158 1.97 -7.55 -8.57
CA GLY A 158 1.98 -7.77 -10.02
C GLY A 158 0.58 -7.89 -10.61
N VAL A 159 -0.30 -8.63 -9.94
CA VAL A 159 -1.71 -8.78 -10.33
C VAL A 159 -2.43 -7.44 -10.23
N SER A 160 -2.26 -6.71 -9.13
CA SER A 160 -2.93 -5.41 -8.92
C SER A 160 -2.55 -4.39 -9.96
N ARG A 161 -1.27 -4.30 -10.34
CA ARG A 161 -0.82 -3.41 -11.43
C ARG A 161 -1.52 -3.70 -12.76
N ARG A 162 -1.78 -4.99 -13.05
CA ARG A 162 -2.53 -5.38 -14.25
C ARG A 162 -3.98 -4.93 -14.14
N LEU A 163 -4.65 -5.19 -13.01
CA LEU A 163 -6.06 -4.87 -12.79
C LEU A 163 -6.33 -3.36 -12.89
N ILE A 164 -5.48 -2.56 -12.27
CA ILE A 164 -5.60 -1.09 -12.32
C ILE A 164 -5.43 -0.57 -13.75
N ARG A 165 -4.49 -1.11 -14.53
CA ARG A 165 -4.35 -0.73 -15.95
C ARG A 165 -5.58 -1.07 -16.79
N LEU A 166 -6.39 -2.03 -16.36
CA LEU A 166 -7.64 -2.41 -17.00
C LEU A 166 -8.87 -1.63 -16.48
N GLY A 167 -8.66 -0.63 -15.61
CA GLY A 167 -9.71 0.27 -15.13
C GLY A 167 -10.15 0.06 -13.69
N ASN A 168 -9.48 -0.79 -12.92
CA ASN A 168 -9.80 -1.09 -11.52
C ASN A 168 -11.23 -1.65 -11.29
N ASP A 169 -11.87 -2.15 -12.34
CA ASP A 169 -13.18 -2.81 -12.26
C ASP A 169 -12.97 -4.33 -12.09
N PHE A 170 -12.84 -4.78 -10.84
CA PHE A 170 -12.67 -6.19 -10.50
C PHE A 170 -13.33 -6.52 -9.16
N ASP A 171 -13.75 -7.79 -9.00
CA ASP A 171 -14.21 -8.31 -7.72
C ASP A 171 -13.01 -8.82 -6.90
N PRO A 172 -12.66 -8.16 -5.76
CA PRO A 172 -11.56 -8.57 -4.91
C PRO A 172 -11.65 -10.02 -4.43
N LYS A 173 -12.85 -10.55 -4.22
CA LYS A 173 -13.06 -11.95 -3.77
C LYS A 173 -12.69 -12.95 -4.86
N VAL A 174 -13.05 -12.64 -6.11
CA VAL A 174 -12.72 -13.50 -7.26
C VAL A 174 -11.21 -13.54 -7.46
N VAL A 175 -10.56 -12.37 -7.48
CA VAL A 175 -9.12 -12.27 -7.67
C VAL A 175 -8.35 -12.93 -6.53
N ALA A 176 -8.76 -12.67 -5.28
CA ALA A 176 -8.14 -13.29 -4.10
C ALA A 176 -8.18 -14.82 -4.19
N ARG A 177 -9.31 -15.42 -4.57
CA ARG A 177 -9.45 -16.87 -4.74
C ARG A 177 -8.50 -17.39 -5.83
N GLN A 178 -8.47 -16.77 -7.01
CA GLN A 178 -7.62 -17.17 -8.13
C GLN A 178 -6.13 -17.15 -7.75
N VAL A 179 -5.70 -16.07 -7.08
CA VAL A 179 -4.30 -15.90 -6.69
C VAL A 179 -3.94 -16.83 -5.53
N SER A 180 -4.85 -17.02 -4.57
CA SER A 180 -4.62 -17.93 -3.44
C SER A 180 -4.54 -19.39 -3.86
N ASP A 181 -5.27 -19.82 -4.88
CA ASP A 181 -5.19 -21.18 -5.40
C ASP A 181 -3.79 -21.49 -5.93
N LEU A 182 -3.19 -20.57 -6.69
CA LEU A 182 -1.82 -20.68 -7.17
C LEU A 182 -0.81 -20.67 -6.03
N ALA A 183 -0.91 -19.70 -5.13
CA ALA A 183 0.00 -19.53 -4.00
C ALA A 183 -0.05 -20.75 -3.06
N TRP A 184 -1.24 -21.22 -2.72
CA TRP A 184 -1.42 -22.37 -1.83
C TRP A 184 -0.89 -23.66 -2.45
N ALA A 185 -1.08 -23.89 -3.76
CA ALA A 185 -0.52 -25.04 -4.45
C ALA A 185 1.01 -25.07 -4.34
N GLY A 186 1.68 -23.91 -4.52
CA GLY A 186 3.13 -23.79 -4.36
C GLY A 186 3.60 -23.98 -2.92
N LEU A 187 2.93 -23.31 -1.96
CA LEU A 187 3.30 -23.41 -0.54
C LEU A 187 3.23 -24.82 0.02
N ARG A 188 2.27 -25.64 -0.44
CA ARG A 188 2.16 -27.05 -0.03
C ARG A 188 3.32 -27.92 -0.52
N SER A 189 3.99 -27.51 -1.57
CA SER A 189 5.11 -28.25 -2.16
C SER A 189 6.47 -27.77 -1.65
N ALA A 190 6.51 -26.72 -0.82
CA ALA A 190 7.74 -26.20 -0.25
C ALA A 190 8.26 -27.13 0.86
N HIS A 191 9.44 -27.69 0.67
CA HIS A 191 10.15 -28.59 1.61
C HIS A 191 11.59 -28.14 1.78
N ARG A 192 12.26 -28.63 2.82
CA ARG A 192 13.71 -28.61 2.91
C ARG A 192 14.32 -29.54 1.85
N ASP A 193 15.28 -29.03 1.12
CA ASP A 193 16.17 -29.82 0.26
C ASP A 193 17.09 -30.71 1.09
#